data_54b140eb3a1dafcefb809d871ca8a0f4
#
_entry.id   54b140eb3a1dafcefb809d871ca8a0f4
#
_cell.length_a   1.000
_cell.length_b   1.000
_cell.length_c   1.000
_cell.angle_alpha   90.00
_cell.angle_beta   90.00
_cell.angle_gamma   90.00
#
_symmetry.space_group_name_H-M   'P 1'
#
loop_
_entity.id
_entity.type
_entity.pdbx_description
1 polymer ?
#
loop_
_entity_poly.entity_id
_entity_poly.type
_entity_poly.pdbx_seq_one_letter_code
_entity_poly.pdbx_strand_id
1 'polypeptide(L)'
;MRVALIDAGAYTPPYDHRLAAALAARGHEVTLLTAAFRFGEVAEPVGYLREELFFPLGSALFRRAPRSRARLPLKAVEYGPTMWRVRRRLERLAPDVVHVQWLVRPETDLRWLRAVGADRPVVFTAHDLAGMLSRRREALLRVLEAVDRVVVHSRRGAEELAELGVPRTRIARIPHPVFESAGPVRDGGRPGQTLLFLGLIRTYKGVDLLLRALPLVARDRPDVRLVVAGDPLDPVEPLQKLAWELGVGGRVDWRLGYLPDGEVEDVLAEAAVVVLPYRRRVDASGILALAVGHGLPIVASDVGSLGETVEEFGAGEVVPPEDVEALAAACIRLLGDDGRRDEAVRGAGRAREALTWEAAAQQHEALYAELVQERARPGDSLP
;
A
#
# COMPACT_ATOMS: atom_id res chain seq x y z
N MET A 1 0.95 18.15 -18.61
CA MET A 1 -0.31 17.42 -18.88
C MET A 1 -1.30 17.67 -17.77
N ARG A 2 -2.60 17.58 -18.08
CA ARG A 2 -3.67 17.56 -17.07
C ARG A 2 -3.94 16.10 -16.67
N VAL A 3 -3.78 15.78 -15.40
CA VAL A 3 -3.90 14.42 -14.86
C VAL A 3 -5.05 14.37 -13.86
N ALA A 4 -6.01 13.46 -14.05
CA ALA A 4 -7.02 13.16 -13.06
C ALA A 4 -6.68 11.86 -12.34
N LEU A 5 -6.33 11.95 -11.06
CA LEU A 5 -6.16 10.78 -10.17
C LEU A 5 -7.50 10.47 -9.51
N ILE A 6 -7.86 9.18 -9.39
CA ILE A 6 -9.13 8.75 -8.80
C ILE A 6 -8.89 7.68 -7.74
N ASP A 7 -9.13 8.04 -6.47
CA ASP A 7 -9.34 7.07 -5.37
C ASP A 7 -10.75 7.22 -4.80
N ALA A 8 -11.69 6.49 -5.36
CA ALA A 8 -13.10 6.58 -5.04
C ALA A 8 -13.48 6.21 -3.60
N GLY A 9 -12.58 5.60 -2.86
CA GLY A 9 -12.79 5.14 -1.49
C GLY A 9 -11.97 5.85 -0.43
N ALA A 10 -11.02 6.68 -0.83
CA ALA A 10 -9.94 7.17 0.01
C ALA A 10 -9.24 6.00 0.75
N TYR A 11 -8.79 5.02 -0.05
CA TYR A 11 -8.16 3.81 0.51
C TYR A 11 -6.69 4.02 0.85
N THR A 12 -6.00 4.87 0.05
CA THR A 12 -4.56 5.13 0.20
C THR A 12 -4.22 6.63 0.21
N PRO A 13 -4.85 7.47 1.08
CA PRO A 13 -4.65 8.91 1.05
C PRO A 13 -3.19 9.37 1.13
N PRO A 14 -2.30 8.76 1.94
CA PRO A 14 -0.89 9.14 1.95
C PRO A 14 -0.18 8.89 0.62
N TYR A 15 -0.48 7.77 -0.05
CA TYR A 15 0.05 7.45 -1.37
C TYR A 15 -0.45 8.44 -2.42
N ASP A 16 -1.76 8.67 -2.47
CA ASP A 16 -2.39 9.56 -3.45
C ASP A 16 -1.90 11.01 -3.31
N HIS A 17 -1.77 11.49 -2.06
CA HIS A 17 -1.22 12.80 -1.77
C HIS A 17 0.21 12.96 -2.29
N ARG A 18 1.09 12.01 -1.95
CA ARG A 18 2.50 12.05 -2.35
C ARG A 18 2.68 11.94 -3.86
N LEU A 19 1.95 11.03 -4.52
CA LEU A 19 2.00 10.89 -5.98
C LEU A 19 1.48 12.15 -6.67
N ALA A 20 0.35 12.70 -6.22
CA ALA A 20 -0.23 13.92 -6.78
C ALA A 20 0.72 15.12 -6.64
N ALA A 21 1.33 15.31 -5.46
CA ALA A 21 2.29 16.36 -5.21
C ALA A 21 3.57 16.21 -6.05
N ALA A 22 4.10 14.98 -6.19
CA ALA A 22 5.28 14.72 -7.00
C ALA A 22 5.03 14.96 -8.50
N LEU A 23 3.87 14.57 -9.02
CA LEU A 23 3.47 14.88 -10.40
C LEU A 23 3.29 16.40 -10.60
N ALA A 24 2.69 17.09 -9.65
CA ALA A 24 2.53 18.55 -9.70
C ALA A 24 3.88 19.28 -9.68
N ALA A 25 4.83 18.82 -8.86
CA ALA A 25 6.19 19.36 -8.82
C ALA A 25 6.93 19.23 -10.16
N ARG A 26 6.55 18.24 -10.98
CA ARG A 26 7.05 18.06 -12.36
C ARG A 26 6.31 18.90 -13.42
N GLY A 27 5.44 19.80 -12.98
CA GLY A 27 4.72 20.73 -13.88
C GLY A 27 3.44 20.17 -14.48
N HIS A 28 2.87 19.08 -13.92
CA HIS A 28 1.55 18.60 -14.32
C HIS A 28 0.44 19.32 -13.55
N GLU A 29 -0.69 19.57 -14.23
CA GLU A 29 -1.91 20.04 -13.59
C GLU A 29 -2.68 18.81 -13.07
N VAL A 30 -2.58 18.54 -11.75
CA VAL A 30 -3.12 17.34 -11.14
C VAL A 30 -4.38 17.64 -10.34
N THR A 31 -5.43 16.84 -10.58
CA THR A 31 -6.66 16.85 -9.75
C THR A 31 -6.91 15.45 -9.18
N LEU A 32 -6.89 15.33 -7.86
CA LEU A 32 -7.28 14.12 -7.15
C LEU A 32 -8.78 14.16 -6.83
N LEU A 33 -9.54 13.24 -7.45
CA LEU A 33 -10.95 13.03 -7.17
C LEU A 33 -11.10 11.86 -6.18
N THR A 34 -11.58 12.14 -4.97
CA THR A 34 -11.61 11.15 -3.88
C THR A 34 -12.89 11.23 -3.04
N ALA A 35 -13.01 10.36 -2.04
CA ALA A 35 -13.99 10.47 -0.96
C ALA A 35 -13.37 11.17 0.26
N ALA A 36 -14.19 11.70 1.16
CA ALA A 36 -13.72 12.15 2.45
C ALA A 36 -13.10 10.98 3.24
N PHE A 37 -11.86 11.16 3.70
CA PHE A 37 -11.21 10.19 4.58
C PHE A 37 -11.84 10.25 5.98
N ARG A 38 -11.98 9.10 6.64
CA ARG A 38 -12.82 8.99 7.84
C ARG A 38 -12.06 8.53 9.09
N PHE A 39 -10.81 8.17 8.93
CA PHE A 39 -10.03 7.56 10.01
C PHE A 39 -8.92 8.46 10.57
N GLY A 40 -8.78 9.66 10.04
CA GLY A 40 -7.76 10.60 10.44
C GLY A 40 -7.77 11.85 9.56
N GLU A 41 -6.78 12.67 9.73
CA GLU A 41 -6.54 13.83 8.87
C GLU A 41 -5.78 13.39 7.61
N VAL A 42 -5.99 14.12 6.54
CA VAL A 42 -5.24 13.95 5.29
C VAL A 42 -4.46 15.23 5.06
N ALA A 43 -3.18 15.10 4.74
CA ALA A 43 -2.31 16.24 4.48
C ALA A 43 -2.94 17.21 3.47
N GLU A 44 -2.71 18.51 3.67
CA GLU A 44 -3.20 19.54 2.76
C GLU A 44 -2.58 19.38 1.37
N PRO A 45 -3.34 19.61 0.28
CA PRO A 45 -2.82 19.51 -1.07
C PRO A 45 -1.65 20.45 -1.33
N VAL A 46 -0.57 19.94 -1.93
CA VAL A 46 0.61 20.71 -2.29
C VAL A 46 0.78 20.68 -3.80
N GLY A 47 0.52 21.82 -4.46
CA GLY A 47 0.67 21.95 -5.90
C GLY A 47 -0.40 21.25 -6.76
N TYR A 48 -1.37 20.58 -6.16
CA TYR A 48 -2.47 19.90 -6.84
C TYR A 48 -3.83 20.26 -6.23
N LEU A 49 -4.92 19.91 -6.92
CA LEU A 49 -6.29 20.06 -6.40
C LEU A 49 -6.82 18.72 -5.85
N ARG A 50 -7.44 18.76 -4.66
CA ARG A 50 -8.19 17.61 -4.10
C ARG A 50 -9.67 17.94 -4.01
N GLU A 51 -10.50 17.08 -4.59
CA GLU A 51 -11.96 17.23 -4.60
C GLU A 51 -12.63 15.96 -4.04
N GLU A 52 -13.38 16.12 -2.96
CA GLU A 52 -14.11 15.05 -2.29
C GLU A 52 -15.50 14.89 -2.92
N LEU A 53 -15.57 14.22 -4.08
CA LEU A 53 -16.79 14.06 -4.85
C LEU A 53 -17.55 12.77 -4.55
N PHE A 54 -16.85 11.76 -3.98
CA PHE A 54 -17.44 10.44 -3.80
C PHE A 54 -18.19 10.32 -2.49
N PHE A 55 -19.44 9.85 -2.57
CA PHE A 55 -20.29 9.48 -1.42
C PHE A 55 -20.43 10.57 -0.35
N PRO A 56 -20.80 11.83 -0.69
CA PRO A 56 -20.82 12.93 0.26
C PRO A 56 -21.83 12.73 1.40
N LEU A 57 -23.03 12.17 1.13
CA LEU A 57 -24.04 11.92 2.17
C LEU A 57 -23.59 10.79 3.11
N GLY A 58 -23.07 9.69 2.54
CA GLY A 58 -22.51 8.59 3.34
C GLY A 58 -21.37 9.04 4.22
N SER A 59 -20.49 9.91 3.70
CA SER A 59 -19.37 10.47 4.46
C SER A 59 -19.86 11.39 5.59
N ALA A 60 -20.82 12.26 5.34
CA ALA A 60 -21.37 13.20 6.33
C ALA A 60 -22.14 12.48 7.44
N LEU A 61 -23.08 11.60 7.08
CA LEU A 61 -23.94 10.90 8.05
C LEU A 61 -23.19 9.92 8.95
N PHE A 62 -22.15 9.26 8.42
CA PHE A 62 -21.38 8.27 9.17
C PHE A 62 -20.01 8.77 9.65
N ARG A 63 -19.80 10.08 9.73
CA ARG A 63 -18.54 10.67 10.19
C ARG A 63 -18.15 10.20 11.61
N ARG A 64 -19.15 10.07 12.52
CA ARG A 64 -18.93 9.60 13.91
C ARG A 64 -18.94 8.07 14.06
N ALA A 65 -19.34 7.33 13.02
CA ALA A 65 -19.39 5.88 13.00
C ALA A 65 -18.85 5.31 11.69
N PRO A 66 -17.55 5.56 11.37
CA PRO A 66 -16.98 5.26 10.06
C PRO A 66 -16.99 3.78 9.71
N ARG A 67 -17.07 2.87 10.71
CA ARG A 67 -17.11 1.42 10.52
C ARG A 67 -18.54 0.84 10.42
N SER A 68 -19.57 1.66 10.61
CA SER A 68 -20.98 1.19 10.55
C SER A 68 -21.30 0.56 9.21
N ARG A 69 -21.82 -0.67 9.20
CA ARG A 69 -22.30 -1.36 8.00
C ARG A 69 -23.53 -0.72 7.39
N ALA A 70 -24.29 0.07 8.16
CA ALA A 70 -25.47 0.80 7.69
C ALA A 70 -25.16 1.81 6.57
N ARG A 71 -23.90 2.22 6.42
CA ARG A 71 -23.43 3.06 5.30
C ARG A 71 -23.45 2.36 3.93
N LEU A 72 -23.39 1.02 3.89
CA LEU A 72 -23.28 0.28 2.63
C LEU A 72 -24.51 0.44 1.72
N PRO A 73 -25.75 0.31 2.20
CA PRO A 73 -26.93 0.59 1.38
C PRO A 73 -26.98 2.05 0.92
N LEU A 74 -26.59 3.02 1.78
CA LEU A 74 -26.53 4.42 1.37
C LEU A 74 -25.51 4.65 0.25
N LYS A 75 -24.31 4.09 0.35
CA LYS A 75 -23.33 4.14 -0.73
C LYS A 75 -23.84 3.53 -2.04
N ALA A 76 -24.64 2.46 -1.97
CA ALA A 76 -25.23 1.86 -3.15
C ALA A 76 -26.22 2.81 -3.85
N VAL A 77 -27.02 3.54 -3.07
CA VAL A 77 -27.95 4.57 -3.60
C VAL A 77 -27.18 5.77 -4.14
N GLU A 78 -26.13 6.22 -3.46
CA GLU A 78 -25.31 7.36 -3.90
C GLU A 78 -24.46 7.05 -5.13
N TYR A 79 -24.22 5.78 -5.46
CA TYR A 79 -23.29 5.38 -6.51
C TYR A 79 -23.62 6.06 -7.85
N GLY A 80 -24.84 5.93 -8.34
CA GLY A 80 -25.26 6.51 -9.61
C GLY A 80 -25.07 8.04 -9.69
N PRO A 81 -25.65 8.81 -8.75
CA PRO A 81 -25.44 10.26 -8.67
C PRO A 81 -23.97 10.66 -8.53
N THR A 82 -23.16 9.91 -7.77
CA THR A 82 -21.72 10.16 -7.62
C THR A 82 -21.01 9.97 -8.96
N MET A 83 -21.23 8.86 -9.67
CA MET A 83 -20.60 8.60 -10.96
C MET A 83 -20.98 9.65 -12.02
N TRP A 84 -22.22 10.12 -12.01
CA TRP A 84 -22.64 11.20 -12.89
C TRP A 84 -21.90 12.52 -12.59
N ARG A 85 -21.71 12.89 -11.30
CA ARG A 85 -20.92 14.07 -10.90
C ARG A 85 -19.46 13.93 -11.33
N VAL A 86 -18.85 12.78 -11.07
CA VAL A 86 -17.45 12.48 -11.45
C VAL A 86 -17.28 12.59 -12.97
N ARG A 87 -18.19 11.99 -13.75
CA ARG A 87 -18.16 12.09 -15.22
C ARG A 87 -18.25 13.55 -15.67
N ARG A 88 -19.21 14.33 -15.18
CA ARG A 88 -19.32 15.77 -15.51
C ARG A 88 -18.10 16.57 -15.10
N ARG A 89 -17.48 16.19 -13.98
CA ARG A 89 -16.24 16.85 -13.54
C ARG A 89 -15.10 16.53 -14.48
N LEU A 90 -14.92 15.28 -14.89
CA LEU A 90 -13.92 14.86 -15.89
C LEU A 90 -14.14 15.55 -17.25
N GLU A 91 -15.38 15.72 -17.70
CA GLU A 91 -15.71 16.48 -18.91
C GLU A 91 -15.24 17.94 -18.83
N ARG A 92 -15.38 18.59 -17.67
CA ARG A 92 -14.92 19.98 -17.45
C ARG A 92 -13.41 20.09 -17.26
N LEU A 93 -12.79 19.15 -16.55
CA LEU A 93 -11.34 19.10 -16.38
C LEU A 93 -10.64 18.82 -17.70
N ALA A 94 -11.30 18.09 -18.59
CA ALA A 94 -10.74 17.60 -19.84
C ALA A 94 -9.31 17.07 -19.66
N PRO A 95 -9.06 16.09 -18.75
CA PRO A 95 -7.72 15.62 -18.47
C PRO A 95 -7.14 14.91 -19.68
N ASP A 96 -5.83 15.00 -19.86
CA ASP A 96 -5.10 14.29 -20.91
C ASP A 96 -5.02 12.79 -20.58
N VAL A 97 -5.04 12.43 -19.28
CA VAL A 97 -5.06 11.06 -18.79
C VAL A 97 -5.91 10.93 -17.51
N VAL A 98 -6.59 9.80 -17.33
CA VAL A 98 -7.28 9.42 -16.09
C VAL A 98 -6.58 8.23 -15.48
N HIS A 99 -6.12 8.38 -14.24
CA HIS A 99 -5.43 7.32 -13.52
C HIS A 99 -6.23 6.90 -12.29
N VAL A 100 -6.74 5.68 -12.31
CA VAL A 100 -7.56 5.09 -11.26
C VAL A 100 -6.68 4.33 -10.28
N GLN A 101 -6.67 4.76 -9.03
CA GLN A 101 -5.94 4.10 -7.93
C GLN A 101 -6.77 2.97 -7.31
N TRP A 102 -8.05 3.22 -7.11
CA TRP A 102 -8.96 2.24 -6.52
C TRP A 102 -10.34 2.27 -7.17
N LEU A 103 -10.89 1.08 -7.35
CA LEU A 103 -12.26 0.89 -7.80
C LEU A 103 -13.21 0.76 -6.61
N VAL A 104 -14.44 1.25 -6.75
CA VAL A 104 -15.50 1.03 -5.75
C VAL A 104 -16.02 -0.40 -5.86
N ARG A 105 -16.45 -0.77 -7.06
CA ARG A 105 -16.94 -2.09 -7.44
C ARG A 105 -16.58 -2.38 -8.90
N PRO A 106 -15.65 -3.28 -9.16
CA PRO A 106 -15.23 -3.58 -10.54
C PRO A 106 -16.39 -3.87 -11.51
N GLU A 107 -17.46 -4.53 -11.01
CA GLU A 107 -18.62 -4.89 -11.84
C GLU A 107 -19.40 -3.67 -12.33
N THR A 108 -19.53 -2.65 -11.50
CA THR A 108 -20.26 -1.42 -11.83
C THR A 108 -19.37 -0.36 -12.43
N ASP A 109 -18.11 -0.34 -12.02
CA ASP A 109 -17.11 0.65 -12.46
C ASP A 109 -16.74 0.47 -13.94
N LEU A 110 -16.82 -0.75 -14.46
CA LEU A 110 -16.53 -1.07 -15.85
C LEU A 110 -17.28 -0.17 -16.84
N ARG A 111 -18.54 0.18 -16.53
CA ARG A 111 -19.37 1.01 -17.42
C ARG A 111 -18.80 2.41 -17.58
N TRP A 112 -18.41 3.05 -16.49
CA TRP A 112 -17.85 4.40 -16.55
C TRP A 112 -16.40 4.40 -17.03
N LEU A 113 -15.61 3.38 -16.71
CA LEU A 113 -14.26 3.21 -17.25
C LEU A 113 -14.26 3.16 -18.77
N ARG A 114 -15.14 2.36 -19.37
CA ARG A 114 -15.29 2.30 -20.84
C ARG A 114 -15.74 3.64 -21.43
N ALA A 115 -16.66 4.34 -20.75
CA ALA A 115 -17.14 5.64 -21.23
C ALA A 115 -16.03 6.71 -21.16
N VAL A 116 -15.17 6.69 -20.15
CA VAL A 116 -14.02 7.60 -20.04
C VAL A 116 -12.93 7.19 -21.00
N GLY A 117 -12.66 5.88 -21.12
CA GLY A 117 -11.65 5.32 -21.99
C GLY A 117 -11.93 5.51 -23.50
N ALA A 118 -13.17 5.82 -23.90
CA ALA A 118 -13.49 6.16 -25.28
C ALA A 118 -12.78 7.44 -25.76
N ASP A 119 -12.65 8.44 -24.88
CA ASP A 119 -12.16 9.77 -25.24
C ASP A 119 -10.71 10.04 -24.81
N ARG A 120 -10.20 9.30 -23.83
CA ARG A 120 -8.87 9.57 -23.23
C ARG A 120 -8.25 8.32 -22.61
N PRO A 121 -6.91 8.26 -22.48
CA PRO A 121 -6.23 7.15 -21.84
C PRO A 121 -6.66 6.93 -20.40
N VAL A 122 -6.84 5.67 -20.03
CA VAL A 122 -7.14 5.23 -18.66
C VAL A 122 -6.04 4.32 -18.17
N VAL A 123 -5.42 4.69 -17.06
CA VAL A 123 -4.44 3.87 -16.31
C VAL A 123 -5.10 3.36 -15.04
N PHE A 124 -4.80 2.13 -14.65
CA PHE A 124 -5.26 1.55 -13.39
C PHE A 124 -4.09 1.02 -12.58
N THR A 125 -3.93 1.45 -11.33
CA THR A 125 -2.98 0.84 -10.39
C THR A 125 -3.64 -0.28 -9.62
N ALA A 126 -3.09 -1.49 -9.73
CA ALA A 126 -3.58 -2.68 -9.02
C ALA A 126 -2.88 -2.83 -7.66
N HIS A 127 -3.27 -2.01 -6.68
CA HIS A 127 -2.68 -2.05 -5.32
C HIS A 127 -2.95 -3.34 -4.54
N ASP A 128 -4.05 -4.04 -4.80
CA ASP A 128 -4.42 -5.34 -4.17
C ASP A 128 -4.89 -6.34 -5.25
N LEU A 129 -4.01 -6.65 -6.20
CA LEU A 129 -4.31 -7.58 -7.31
C LEU A 129 -4.75 -8.95 -6.76
N ALA A 130 -4.00 -9.51 -5.81
CA ALA A 130 -4.31 -10.81 -5.21
C ALA A 130 -5.66 -10.82 -4.50
N GLY A 131 -6.01 -9.75 -3.78
CA GLY A 131 -7.31 -9.63 -3.12
C GLY A 131 -8.47 -9.46 -4.10
N MET A 132 -8.25 -8.79 -5.22
CA MET A 132 -9.24 -8.65 -6.28
C MET A 132 -9.44 -9.97 -7.02
N LEU A 133 -8.37 -10.69 -7.36
CA LEU A 133 -8.43 -12.00 -8.02
C LEU A 133 -9.15 -13.05 -7.18
N SER A 134 -8.90 -13.07 -5.88
CA SER A 134 -9.55 -14.05 -4.99
C SER A 134 -11.04 -13.83 -4.81
N ARG A 135 -11.51 -12.59 -4.92
CA ARG A 135 -12.89 -12.23 -4.63
C ARG A 135 -13.75 -11.89 -5.86
N ARG A 136 -13.13 -11.38 -6.93
CA ARG A 136 -13.83 -10.79 -8.08
C ARG A 136 -13.08 -10.97 -9.40
N ARG A 137 -12.51 -12.16 -9.62
CA ARG A 137 -11.66 -12.47 -10.77
C ARG A 137 -12.25 -12.01 -12.11
N GLU A 138 -13.49 -12.42 -12.42
CA GLU A 138 -14.11 -12.09 -13.72
C GLU A 138 -14.28 -10.59 -13.92
N ALA A 139 -14.73 -9.89 -12.87
CA ALA A 139 -14.93 -8.45 -12.94
C ALA A 139 -13.60 -7.71 -13.12
N LEU A 140 -12.55 -8.16 -12.42
CA LEU A 140 -11.20 -7.63 -12.59
C LEU A 140 -10.71 -7.83 -14.03
N LEU A 141 -10.81 -9.03 -14.59
CA LEU A 141 -10.35 -9.30 -15.96
C LEU A 141 -11.02 -8.36 -16.96
N ARG A 142 -12.33 -8.12 -16.82
CA ARG A 142 -13.06 -7.14 -17.68
C ARG A 142 -12.57 -5.69 -17.47
N VAL A 143 -12.17 -5.33 -16.25
CA VAL A 143 -11.56 -4.01 -15.99
C VAL A 143 -10.19 -3.91 -16.65
N LEU A 144 -9.36 -4.95 -16.52
CA LEU A 144 -8.04 -5.00 -17.16
C LEU A 144 -8.13 -4.89 -18.69
N GLU A 145 -9.19 -5.42 -19.30
CA GLU A 145 -9.48 -5.24 -20.73
C GLU A 145 -9.88 -3.80 -21.08
N ALA A 146 -10.53 -3.09 -20.16
CA ALA A 146 -11.13 -1.79 -20.41
C ALA A 146 -10.20 -0.59 -20.13
N VAL A 147 -9.00 -0.83 -19.61
CA VAL A 147 -8.01 0.22 -19.34
C VAL A 147 -6.83 0.11 -20.31
N ASP A 148 -6.16 1.20 -20.62
CA ASP A 148 -5.05 1.20 -21.59
C ASP A 148 -3.77 0.63 -20.98
N ARG A 149 -3.47 0.92 -19.72
CA ARG A 149 -2.32 0.38 -18.97
C ARG A 149 -2.70 -0.02 -17.56
N VAL A 150 -2.00 -1.02 -17.03
CA VAL A 150 -2.10 -1.44 -15.63
C VAL A 150 -0.76 -1.24 -14.96
N VAL A 151 -0.75 -0.50 -13.86
CA VAL A 151 0.43 -0.32 -13.02
C VAL A 151 0.39 -1.36 -11.90
N VAL A 152 1.52 -2.02 -11.67
CA VAL A 152 1.78 -2.90 -10.53
C VAL A 152 3.08 -2.53 -9.84
N HIS A 153 3.22 -2.88 -8.56
CA HIS A 153 4.38 -2.49 -7.76
C HIS A 153 5.47 -3.56 -7.69
N SER A 154 5.19 -4.78 -8.19
CA SER A 154 6.10 -5.93 -8.07
C SER A 154 6.33 -6.64 -9.40
N ARG A 155 7.48 -7.33 -9.54
CA ARG A 155 7.75 -8.24 -10.67
C ARG A 155 6.72 -9.36 -10.71
N ARG A 156 6.47 -9.98 -9.55
CA ARG A 156 5.46 -11.05 -9.42
C ARG A 156 4.07 -10.59 -9.84
N GLY A 157 3.70 -9.32 -9.54
CA GLY A 157 2.46 -8.72 -10.01
C GLY A 157 2.39 -8.61 -11.53
N ALA A 158 3.48 -8.19 -12.15
CA ALA A 158 3.56 -8.10 -13.62
C ALA A 158 3.50 -9.49 -14.27
N GLU A 159 4.17 -10.47 -13.72
CA GLU A 159 4.15 -11.87 -14.20
C GLU A 159 2.73 -12.47 -14.11
N GLU A 160 2.06 -12.30 -12.98
CA GLU A 160 0.68 -12.79 -12.80
C GLU A 160 -0.30 -12.15 -13.78
N LEU A 161 -0.20 -10.84 -14.02
CA LEU A 161 -1.03 -10.19 -15.03
C LEU A 161 -0.76 -10.76 -16.43
N ALA A 162 0.51 -11.04 -16.76
CA ALA A 162 0.87 -11.66 -18.03
C ALA A 162 0.32 -13.11 -18.14
N GLU A 163 0.37 -13.90 -17.06
CA GLU A 163 -0.22 -15.24 -16.99
C GLU A 163 -1.75 -15.21 -17.12
N LEU A 164 -2.40 -14.13 -16.67
CA LEU A 164 -3.82 -13.89 -16.84
C LEU A 164 -4.20 -13.45 -18.27
N GLY A 165 -3.21 -13.31 -19.17
CA GLY A 165 -3.42 -12.94 -20.56
C GLY A 165 -3.37 -11.44 -20.84
N VAL A 166 -2.99 -10.59 -19.85
CA VAL A 166 -2.76 -9.16 -20.12
C VAL A 166 -1.48 -9.00 -20.93
N PRO A 167 -1.52 -8.36 -22.11
CA PRO A 167 -0.32 -8.13 -22.92
C PRO A 167 0.77 -7.40 -22.10
N ARG A 168 2.01 -7.86 -22.19
CA ARG A 168 3.14 -7.24 -21.47
C ARG A 168 3.30 -5.74 -21.77
N THR A 169 2.97 -5.32 -22.99
CA THR A 169 2.95 -3.91 -23.41
C THR A 169 1.93 -3.06 -22.66
N ARG A 170 0.94 -3.68 -22.04
CA ARG A 170 -0.08 -3.00 -21.22
C ARG A 170 0.20 -3.05 -19.73
N ILE A 171 1.29 -3.68 -19.32
CA ILE A 171 1.70 -3.80 -17.90
C ILE A 171 2.90 -2.87 -17.66
N ALA A 172 2.76 -1.96 -16.72
CA ALA A 172 3.84 -1.11 -16.25
C ALA A 172 4.20 -1.49 -14.80
N ARG A 173 5.46 -1.86 -14.56
CA ARG A 173 5.97 -2.02 -13.19
C ARG A 173 6.52 -0.69 -12.71
N ILE A 174 5.87 -0.08 -11.74
CA ILE A 174 6.34 1.11 -11.03
C ILE A 174 6.43 0.73 -9.55
N PRO A 175 7.62 0.52 -8.97
CA PRO A 175 7.78 0.13 -7.58
C PRO A 175 7.10 1.11 -6.63
N HIS A 176 6.58 0.60 -5.51
CA HIS A 176 5.95 1.46 -4.49
C HIS A 176 7.01 2.35 -3.86
N PRO A 177 6.84 3.69 -3.87
CA PRO A 177 7.78 4.60 -3.25
C PRO A 177 7.79 4.46 -1.72
N VAL A 178 8.89 4.82 -1.10
CA VAL A 178 9.01 4.84 0.35
C VAL A 178 8.36 6.08 0.95
N PHE A 179 7.88 5.97 2.17
CA PHE A 179 7.45 7.12 2.97
C PHE A 179 8.65 7.59 3.80
N GLU A 180 9.16 8.77 3.48
CA GLU A 180 10.28 9.36 4.20
C GLU A 180 9.92 9.64 5.66
N SER A 181 10.83 9.32 6.57
CA SER A 181 10.71 9.69 7.98
C SER A 181 10.74 11.21 8.15
N ALA A 182 9.88 11.73 9.02
CA ALA A 182 9.93 13.13 9.42
C ALA A 182 11.08 13.40 10.41
N GLY A 183 11.63 12.36 11.03
CA GLY A 183 12.73 12.41 11.99
C GLY A 183 14.09 12.00 11.42
N PRO A 184 15.15 12.09 12.23
CA PRO A 184 16.47 11.61 11.82
C PRO A 184 16.43 10.10 11.54
N VAL A 185 16.88 9.71 10.35
CA VAL A 185 17.06 8.31 9.99
C VAL A 185 18.17 7.72 10.87
N ARG A 186 17.96 6.51 11.38
CA ARG A 186 18.97 5.84 12.22
C ARG A 186 20.24 5.55 11.41
N ASP A 187 21.32 6.19 11.81
CA ASP A 187 22.69 5.78 11.44
C ASP A 187 23.16 4.75 12.47
N GLY A 188 22.86 3.46 12.25
CA GLY A 188 23.47 2.36 13.01
C GLY A 188 23.40 2.43 14.55
N GLY A 189 22.49 3.25 15.10
CA GLY A 189 22.40 3.50 16.54
C GLY A 189 21.88 2.30 17.32
N ARG A 190 22.31 2.18 18.59
CA ARG A 190 22.16 1.11 19.58
C ARG A 190 21.03 0.11 19.33
N PRO A 191 21.36 -1.19 19.31
CA PRO A 191 20.40 -2.23 19.08
C PRO A 191 19.45 -2.31 20.29
N GLY A 192 18.21 -1.81 20.09
CA GLY A 192 17.13 -2.26 20.92
C GLY A 192 16.88 -3.75 20.69
N GLN A 193 16.14 -4.39 21.59
CA GLN A 193 15.65 -5.76 21.42
C GLN A 193 14.14 -5.77 21.08
N THR A 194 13.64 -4.72 20.41
CA THR A 194 12.22 -4.56 20.12
C THR A 194 11.92 -5.01 18.70
N LEU A 195 11.11 -6.05 18.58
CA LEU A 195 10.44 -6.43 17.35
C LEU A 195 9.17 -5.60 17.19
N LEU A 196 8.90 -5.09 16.01
CA LEU A 196 7.69 -4.31 15.71
C LEU A 196 6.85 -5.00 14.65
N PHE A 197 5.60 -5.27 14.97
CA PHE A 197 4.52 -5.44 14.01
C PHE A 197 3.70 -4.15 13.97
N LEU A 198 3.55 -3.57 12.78
CA LEU A 198 2.78 -2.34 12.57
C LEU A 198 1.71 -2.52 11.49
N GLY A 199 0.54 -1.90 11.69
CA GLY A 199 -0.54 -1.78 10.70
C GLY A 199 -1.81 -2.52 11.07
N LEU A 200 -2.75 -2.63 10.12
CA LEU A 200 -4.04 -3.29 10.37
C LEU A 200 -3.83 -4.72 10.88
N ILE A 201 -4.43 -5.06 12.02
CA ILE A 201 -4.35 -6.42 12.57
C ILE A 201 -5.41 -7.27 11.87
N ARG A 202 -4.92 -8.19 11.04
CA ARG A 202 -5.73 -9.16 10.27
C ARG A 202 -5.06 -10.51 10.26
N THR A 203 -5.84 -11.56 10.19
CA THR A 203 -5.36 -12.95 10.18
C THR A 203 -4.27 -13.18 9.14
N TYR A 204 -4.41 -12.65 7.92
CA TYR A 204 -3.41 -12.85 6.87
C TYR A 204 -2.07 -12.16 7.13
N LYS A 205 -2.01 -11.20 8.04
CA LYS A 205 -0.78 -10.49 8.41
C LYS A 205 0.09 -11.23 9.43
N GLY A 206 -0.40 -12.36 9.96
CA GLY A 206 0.42 -13.33 10.66
C GLY A 206 0.93 -12.93 12.05
N VAL A 207 0.21 -12.06 12.78
CA VAL A 207 0.60 -11.72 14.18
C VAL A 207 0.76 -12.96 15.04
N ASP A 208 -0.09 -13.96 14.85
CA ASP A 208 -0.02 -15.23 15.56
C ASP A 208 1.23 -16.05 15.23
N LEU A 209 1.76 -15.96 13.99
CA LEU A 209 3.06 -16.58 13.62
C LEU A 209 4.19 -15.91 14.41
N LEU A 210 4.17 -14.57 14.49
CA LEU A 210 5.16 -13.82 15.26
C LEU A 210 5.07 -14.13 16.77
N LEU A 211 3.85 -14.27 17.30
CA LEU A 211 3.66 -14.71 18.69
C LEU A 211 4.21 -16.12 18.93
N ARG A 212 4.07 -17.04 17.98
CA ARG A 212 4.65 -18.41 18.06
C ARG A 212 6.18 -18.41 17.92
N ALA A 213 6.73 -17.49 17.16
CA ALA A 213 8.18 -17.31 17.02
C ALA A 213 8.82 -16.69 18.28
N LEU A 214 8.08 -15.85 18.99
CA LEU A 214 8.60 -15.07 20.12
C LEU A 214 9.21 -15.92 21.28
N PRO A 215 8.67 -17.08 21.68
CA PRO A 215 9.33 -17.95 22.66
C PRO A 215 10.69 -18.46 22.20
N LEU A 216 10.84 -18.74 20.90
CA LEU A 216 12.11 -19.19 20.31
C LEU A 216 13.13 -18.04 20.34
N VAL A 217 12.71 -16.83 19.95
CA VAL A 217 13.55 -15.64 20.02
C VAL A 217 13.95 -15.35 21.47
N ALA A 218 13.02 -15.45 22.42
CA ALA A 218 13.26 -15.12 23.83
C ALA A 218 14.27 -16.06 24.53
N ARG A 219 14.48 -17.29 24.01
CA ARG A 219 15.54 -18.19 24.51
C ARG A 219 16.94 -17.67 24.24
N ASP A 220 17.14 -17.12 23.04
CA ASP A 220 18.44 -16.56 22.62
C ASP A 220 18.60 -15.08 22.99
N ARG A 221 17.48 -14.35 23.09
CA ARG A 221 17.40 -12.93 23.40
C ARG A 221 16.43 -12.68 24.56
N PRO A 222 16.88 -12.88 25.81
CA PRO A 222 16.01 -12.80 26.99
C PRO A 222 15.32 -11.45 27.18
N ASP A 223 15.89 -10.36 26.65
CA ASP A 223 15.36 -8.99 26.75
C ASP A 223 14.46 -8.62 25.59
N VAL A 224 14.15 -9.55 24.66
CA VAL A 224 13.30 -9.27 23.51
C VAL A 224 11.90 -8.84 23.95
N ARG A 225 11.39 -7.80 23.30
CA ARG A 225 10.02 -7.32 23.39
C ARG A 225 9.37 -7.31 22.01
N LEU A 226 8.08 -7.46 21.98
CA LEU A 226 7.27 -7.33 20.76
C LEU A 226 6.27 -6.19 20.96
N VAL A 227 6.31 -5.20 20.08
CA VAL A 227 5.24 -4.20 19.96
C VAL A 227 4.31 -4.63 18.85
N VAL A 228 3.02 -4.77 19.15
CA VAL A 228 1.96 -5.00 18.16
C VAL A 228 1.11 -3.74 18.10
N ALA A 229 1.32 -2.94 17.04
CA ALA A 229 0.72 -1.62 16.92
C ALA A 229 -0.21 -1.56 15.69
N GLY A 230 -1.42 -1.05 15.88
CA GLY A 230 -2.34 -0.78 14.78
C GLY A 230 -3.79 -1.14 15.04
N ASP A 231 -4.60 -0.92 13.99
CA ASP A 231 -6.05 -1.00 14.09
C ASP A 231 -6.54 -2.45 13.90
N PRO A 232 -7.22 -3.04 14.91
CA PRO A 232 -7.76 -4.38 14.81
C PRO A 232 -9.01 -4.41 13.92
N LEU A 233 -8.92 -5.14 12.82
CA LEU A 233 -10.06 -5.44 11.96
C LEU A 233 -10.58 -6.87 12.17
N ASP A 234 -9.75 -7.75 12.75
CA ASP A 234 -10.13 -9.05 13.25
C ASP A 234 -10.03 -9.04 14.79
N PRO A 235 -10.73 -9.92 15.53
CA PRO A 235 -10.65 -10.01 16.99
C PRO A 235 -9.22 -10.20 17.50
N VAL A 236 -8.82 -9.44 18.52
CA VAL A 236 -7.46 -9.47 19.11
C VAL A 236 -7.38 -10.40 20.30
N GLU A 237 -8.49 -10.63 20.99
CA GLU A 237 -8.56 -11.47 22.20
C GLU A 237 -7.96 -12.88 22.00
N PRO A 238 -8.17 -13.57 20.86
CA PRO A 238 -7.52 -14.84 20.58
C PRO A 238 -5.99 -14.73 20.50
N LEU A 239 -5.47 -13.62 19.97
CA LEU A 239 -4.03 -13.37 19.87
C LEU A 239 -3.43 -13.09 21.26
N GLN A 240 -4.11 -12.29 22.07
CA GLN A 240 -3.71 -12.01 23.45
C GLN A 240 -3.70 -13.29 24.30
N LYS A 241 -4.75 -14.13 24.17
CA LYS A 241 -4.80 -15.43 24.82
C LYS A 241 -3.65 -16.32 24.38
N LEU A 242 -3.36 -16.38 23.09
CA LEU A 242 -2.24 -17.16 22.53
C LEU A 242 -0.89 -16.70 23.15
N ALA A 243 -0.67 -15.39 23.30
CA ALA A 243 0.55 -14.86 23.89
C ALA A 243 0.74 -15.35 25.34
N TRP A 244 -0.33 -15.40 26.11
CA TRP A 244 -0.30 -15.94 27.49
C TRP A 244 -0.08 -17.46 27.54
N GLU A 245 -0.75 -18.22 26.66
CA GLU A 245 -0.57 -19.67 26.54
C GLU A 245 0.87 -20.07 26.15
N LEU A 246 1.52 -19.23 25.34
CA LEU A 246 2.92 -19.39 24.93
C LEU A 246 3.93 -18.87 26.00
N GLY A 247 3.47 -18.31 27.10
CA GLY A 247 4.32 -17.79 28.17
C GLY A 247 5.04 -16.47 27.83
N VAL A 248 4.60 -15.78 26.76
CA VAL A 248 5.23 -14.51 26.30
C VAL A 248 4.33 -13.29 26.51
N GLY A 249 3.18 -13.43 27.13
CA GLY A 249 2.23 -12.34 27.31
C GLY A 249 2.83 -11.08 27.94
N GLY A 250 3.73 -11.20 28.91
CA GLY A 250 4.44 -10.08 29.54
C GLY A 250 5.51 -9.42 28.68
N ARG A 251 5.82 -9.97 27.48
CA ARG A 251 6.78 -9.43 26.52
C ARG A 251 6.12 -8.67 25.38
N VAL A 252 4.78 -8.72 25.27
CA VAL A 252 4.01 -8.12 24.19
C VAL A 252 3.35 -6.83 24.66
N ASP A 253 3.70 -5.72 24.01
CA ASP A 253 3.04 -4.43 24.17
C ASP A 253 2.00 -4.26 23.06
N TRP A 254 0.73 -4.13 23.42
CA TRP A 254 -0.41 -3.99 22.53
C TRP A 254 -0.84 -2.54 22.43
N ARG A 255 -0.55 -1.88 21.29
CA ARG A 255 -0.99 -0.51 20.96
C ARG A 255 -2.10 -0.56 19.93
N LEU A 256 -3.31 -0.82 20.41
CA LEU A 256 -4.47 -1.13 19.57
C LEU A 256 -5.27 0.11 19.22
N GLY A 257 -5.56 0.29 17.96
CA GLY A 257 -6.35 1.38 17.40
C GLY A 257 -5.70 1.99 16.17
N TYR A 258 -6.35 3.00 15.63
CA TYR A 258 -5.75 3.84 14.61
C TYR A 258 -4.69 4.74 15.27
N LEU A 259 -3.46 4.64 14.83
CA LEU A 259 -2.36 5.47 15.31
C LEU A 259 -2.25 6.71 14.43
N PRO A 260 -2.27 7.91 15.01
CA PRO A 260 -1.87 9.15 14.32
C PRO A 260 -0.42 9.09 13.87
N ASP A 261 -0.05 9.91 12.88
CA ASP A 261 1.29 9.89 12.29
C ASP A 261 2.42 10.04 13.33
N GLY A 262 2.23 10.90 14.35
CA GLY A 262 3.23 11.05 15.42
C GLY A 262 3.44 9.77 16.25
N GLU A 263 2.36 9.03 16.56
CA GLU A 263 2.47 7.75 17.26
C GLU A 263 3.08 6.65 16.36
N VAL A 264 2.87 6.72 15.05
CA VAL A 264 3.53 5.84 14.07
C VAL A 264 5.04 6.09 14.08
N GLU A 265 5.48 7.35 14.08
CA GLU A 265 6.89 7.74 14.21
C GLU A 265 7.49 7.20 15.50
N ASP A 266 6.78 7.33 16.64
CA ASP A 266 7.24 6.86 17.95
C ASP A 266 7.48 5.34 17.97
N VAL A 267 6.54 4.54 17.47
CA VAL A 267 6.70 3.07 17.43
C VAL A 267 7.80 2.62 16.48
N LEU A 268 7.99 3.32 15.37
CA LEU A 268 9.09 3.05 14.45
C LEU A 268 10.44 3.42 15.08
N ALA A 269 10.49 4.52 15.84
CA ALA A 269 11.69 4.93 16.57
C ALA A 269 12.12 3.93 17.66
N GLU A 270 11.19 3.21 18.29
CA GLU A 270 11.46 2.17 19.29
C GLU A 270 11.92 0.84 18.68
N ALA A 271 11.61 0.58 17.40
CA ALA A 271 11.84 -0.69 16.76
C ALA A 271 13.33 -0.97 16.49
N ALA A 272 13.80 -2.16 16.76
CA ALA A 272 15.09 -2.66 16.29
C ALA A 272 14.92 -3.37 14.94
N VAL A 273 13.80 -4.10 14.76
CA VAL A 273 13.48 -4.86 13.55
C VAL A 273 11.97 -4.77 13.32
N VAL A 274 11.56 -4.46 12.09
CA VAL A 274 10.16 -4.55 11.66
C VAL A 274 9.89 -5.95 11.12
N VAL A 275 8.81 -6.59 11.57
CA VAL A 275 8.47 -7.96 11.17
C VAL A 275 7.15 -7.98 10.41
N LEU A 276 7.17 -8.50 9.18
CA LEU A 276 6.04 -8.58 8.26
C LEU A 276 5.75 -10.05 7.89
N PRO A 277 5.16 -10.84 8.84
CA PRO A 277 5.01 -12.30 8.70
C PRO A 277 3.75 -12.68 7.93
N TYR A 278 3.55 -12.04 6.77
CA TYR A 278 2.30 -12.18 6.02
C TYR A 278 2.16 -13.58 5.42
N ARG A 279 0.95 -14.14 5.46
CA ARG A 279 0.62 -15.47 4.93
C ARG A 279 0.31 -15.47 3.45
N ARG A 280 -0.27 -14.39 2.97
CA ARG A 280 -0.67 -14.28 1.58
C ARG A 280 0.02 -13.11 0.90
N ARG A 281 0.13 -13.23 -0.41
CA ARG A 281 0.67 -12.20 -1.25
C ARG A 281 -0.03 -10.85 -1.03
N VAL A 282 0.76 -9.82 -1.02
CA VAL A 282 0.37 -8.41 -1.11
C VAL A 282 1.16 -7.76 -2.23
N ASP A 283 0.51 -6.89 -3.00
CA ASP A 283 1.11 -6.26 -4.18
C ASP A 283 1.84 -4.97 -3.82
N ALA A 284 1.45 -4.35 -2.71
CA ALA A 284 2.15 -3.22 -2.09
C ALA A 284 1.96 -3.26 -0.57
N SER A 285 2.93 -2.76 0.17
CA SER A 285 2.84 -2.63 1.63
C SER A 285 3.34 -1.26 2.06
N GLY A 286 2.41 -0.41 2.48
CA GLY A 286 2.74 0.89 3.06
C GLY A 286 3.62 0.76 4.32
N ILE A 287 3.49 -0.34 5.08
CA ILE A 287 4.33 -0.58 6.27
C ILE A 287 5.77 -0.92 5.86
N LEU A 288 5.96 -1.70 4.80
CA LEU A 288 7.29 -1.92 4.24
C LEU A 288 7.92 -0.59 3.81
N ALA A 289 7.15 0.23 3.10
CA ALA A 289 7.60 1.54 2.64
C ALA A 289 7.95 2.49 3.80
N LEU A 290 7.19 2.46 4.90
CA LEU A 290 7.51 3.19 6.13
C LEU A 290 8.78 2.66 6.80
N ALA A 291 8.91 1.34 6.97
CA ALA A 291 10.07 0.72 7.60
C ALA A 291 11.37 1.05 6.84
N VAL A 292 11.35 0.94 5.52
CA VAL A 292 12.46 1.33 4.64
C VAL A 292 12.78 2.82 4.77
N GLY A 293 11.75 3.67 4.77
CA GLY A 293 11.92 5.13 4.91
C GLY A 293 12.59 5.53 6.22
N HIS A 294 12.38 4.76 7.29
CA HIS A 294 13.01 4.94 8.61
C HIS A 294 14.37 4.24 8.74
N GLY A 295 14.87 3.58 7.69
CA GLY A 295 16.14 2.86 7.72
C GLY A 295 16.13 1.63 8.64
N LEU A 296 14.97 1.01 8.87
CA LEU A 296 14.84 -0.11 9.78
C LEU A 296 15.13 -1.45 9.09
N PRO A 297 15.86 -2.37 9.75
CA PRO A 297 15.97 -3.75 9.32
C PRO A 297 14.60 -4.45 9.29
N ILE A 298 14.39 -5.31 8.31
CA ILE A 298 13.10 -5.95 8.07
C ILE A 298 13.24 -7.47 8.06
N VAL A 299 12.32 -8.17 8.72
CA VAL A 299 12.07 -9.60 8.47
C VAL A 299 10.72 -9.70 7.78
N ALA A 300 10.69 -10.24 6.56
CA ALA A 300 9.48 -10.36 5.77
C ALA A 300 9.26 -11.79 5.27
N SER A 301 7.99 -12.21 5.20
CA SER A 301 7.65 -13.43 4.46
C SER A 301 7.85 -13.22 2.95
N ASP A 302 8.27 -14.26 2.23
CA ASP A 302 8.41 -14.27 0.77
C ASP A 302 7.03 -14.29 0.08
N VAL A 303 6.33 -13.17 0.17
CA VAL A 303 5.01 -13.00 -0.43
C VAL A 303 4.89 -11.67 -1.18
N GLY A 304 4.59 -11.74 -2.49
CA GLY A 304 4.40 -10.55 -3.34
C GLY A 304 5.58 -9.60 -3.33
N SER A 305 5.32 -8.30 -3.16
CA SER A 305 6.35 -7.27 -3.16
C SER A 305 7.23 -7.23 -1.90
N LEU A 306 6.83 -7.89 -0.80
CA LEU A 306 7.58 -7.85 0.45
C LEU A 306 8.96 -8.48 0.29
N GLY A 307 9.01 -9.75 -0.12
CA GLY A 307 10.26 -10.46 -0.36
C GLY A 307 11.10 -9.77 -1.43
N GLU A 308 10.48 -9.40 -2.57
CA GLU A 308 11.19 -8.74 -3.67
C GLU A 308 11.95 -7.49 -3.23
N THR A 309 11.31 -6.58 -2.49
CA THR A 309 11.94 -5.32 -2.07
C THR A 309 13.04 -5.56 -1.04
N VAL A 310 12.79 -6.44 -0.06
CA VAL A 310 13.79 -6.74 0.98
C VAL A 310 15.04 -7.40 0.37
N GLU A 311 14.87 -8.35 -0.56
CA GLU A 311 15.97 -9.04 -1.24
C GLU A 311 16.72 -8.11 -2.22
N GLU A 312 15.98 -7.36 -3.06
CA GLU A 312 16.56 -6.50 -4.10
C GLU A 312 17.52 -5.47 -3.51
N PHE A 313 17.18 -4.93 -2.34
CA PHE A 313 18.02 -3.91 -1.69
C PHE A 313 18.87 -4.45 -0.53
N GLY A 314 18.63 -5.68 -0.08
CA GLY A 314 19.29 -6.24 1.09
C GLY A 314 18.86 -5.52 2.38
N ALA A 315 17.57 -5.12 2.48
CA ALA A 315 17.05 -4.37 3.62
C ALA A 315 16.67 -5.23 4.83
N GLY A 316 17.09 -6.51 4.84
CA GLY A 316 16.79 -7.45 5.92
C GLY A 316 16.81 -8.89 5.47
N GLU A 317 15.96 -9.72 6.07
CA GLU A 317 15.87 -11.15 5.77
C GLU A 317 14.48 -11.53 5.27
N VAL A 318 14.45 -12.43 4.29
CA VAL A 318 13.22 -13.00 3.72
C VAL A 318 13.10 -14.46 4.16
N VAL A 319 11.91 -14.83 4.60
CA VAL A 319 11.61 -16.18 5.12
C VAL A 319 10.42 -16.80 4.38
N PRO A 320 10.33 -18.12 4.30
CA PRO A 320 9.14 -18.78 3.77
C PRO A 320 7.88 -18.35 4.56
N PRO A 321 6.74 -18.14 3.89
CA PRO A 321 5.49 -17.85 4.59
C PRO A 321 5.10 -19.02 5.51
N GLU A 322 4.52 -18.71 6.67
CA GLU A 322 4.04 -19.65 7.68
C GLU A 322 5.14 -20.50 8.37
N ASP A 323 6.41 -20.26 8.09
CA ASP A 323 7.54 -20.93 8.75
C ASP A 323 7.95 -20.15 10.01
N VAL A 324 7.48 -20.65 11.17
CA VAL A 324 7.71 -20.03 12.48
C VAL A 324 9.19 -20.10 12.90
N GLU A 325 9.85 -21.22 12.60
CA GLU A 325 11.26 -21.46 12.92
C GLU A 325 12.17 -20.55 12.11
N ALA A 326 11.94 -20.44 10.81
CA ALA A 326 12.68 -19.52 9.94
C ALA A 326 12.46 -18.06 10.35
N LEU A 327 11.22 -17.68 10.72
CA LEU A 327 10.88 -16.36 11.23
C LEU A 327 11.64 -16.04 12.51
N ALA A 328 11.66 -16.95 13.48
CA ALA A 328 12.39 -16.79 14.72
C ALA A 328 13.90 -16.66 14.48
N ALA A 329 14.48 -17.53 13.64
CA ALA A 329 15.88 -17.53 13.31
C ALA A 329 16.33 -16.20 12.65
N ALA A 330 15.52 -15.66 11.73
CA ALA A 330 15.79 -14.36 11.10
C ALA A 330 15.76 -13.22 12.13
N CYS A 331 14.75 -13.19 13.02
CA CYS A 331 14.70 -12.22 14.11
C CYS A 331 15.92 -12.30 15.02
N ILE A 332 16.35 -13.53 15.40
CA ILE A 332 17.53 -13.74 16.26
C ILE A 332 18.79 -13.21 15.57
N ARG A 333 18.98 -13.48 14.28
CA ARG A 333 20.15 -13.00 13.53
C ARG A 333 20.21 -11.48 13.48
N LEU A 334 19.13 -10.81 13.11
CA LEU A 334 19.10 -9.34 13.03
C LEU A 334 19.21 -8.65 14.40
N LEU A 335 18.69 -9.27 15.47
CA LEU A 335 18.84 -8.74 16.82
C LEU A 335 20.22 -8.98 17.42
N GLY A 336 20.94 -10.01 16.96
CA GLY A 336 22.16 -10.50 17.57
C GLY A 336 23.44 -10.28 16.80
N ASP A 337 23.37 -10.02 15.52
CA ASP A 337 24.52 -9.81 14.65
C ASP A 337 24.54 -8.36 14.14
N ASP A 338 25.43 -7.56 14.73
CA ASP A 338 25.56 -6.13 14.38
C ASP A 338 25.90 -5.93 12.91
N GLY A 339 26.77 -6.79 12.34
CA GLY A 339 27.18 -6.70 10.94
C GLY A 339 26.03 -6.93 9.97
N ARG A 340 25.17 -7.93 10.24
CA ARG A 340 23.95 -8.19 9.46
C ARG A 340 22.94 -7.07 9.59
N ARG A 341 22.75 -6.57 10.80
CA ARG A 341 21.83 -5.45 11.04
C ARG A 341 22.30 -4.20 10.31
N ASP A 342 23.58 -3.85 10.39
CA ASP A 342 24.15 -2.70 9.70
C ASP A 342 24.05 -2.85 8.16
N GLU A 343 24.20 -4.08 7.63
CA GLU A 343 23.97 -4.32 6.21
C GLU A 343 22.50 -4.11 5.84
N ALA A 344 21.57 -4.56 6.66
CA ALA A 344 20.13 -4.33 6.44
C ALA A 344 19.78 -2.83 6.48
N VAL A 345 20.36 -2.06 7.40
CA VAL A 345 20.23 -0.59 7.46
C VAL A 345 20.76 0.06 6.19
N ARG A 346 21.95 -0.35 5.72
CA ARG A 346 22.50 0.14 4.44
C ARG A 346 21.60 -0.24 3.26
N GLY A 347 21.02 -1.45 3.29
CA GLY A 347 20.05 -1.91 2.30
C GLY A 347 18.79 -1.05 2.27
N ALA A 348 18.23 -0.72 3.42
CA ALA A 348 17.12 0.22 3.53
C ALA A 348 17.49 1.61 3.00
N GLY A 349 18.73 2.07 3.23
CA GLY A 349 19.28 3.30 2.64
C GLY A 349 19.28 3.28 1.11
N ARG A 350 19.79 2.20 0.50
CA ARG A 350 19.74 2.01 -0.97
C ARG A 350 18.33 2.03 -1.51
N ALA A 351 17.40 1.36 -0.83
CA ALA A 351 15.99 1.34 -1.24
C ALA A 351 15.36 2.74 -1.14
N ARG A 352 15.67 3.50 -0.09
CA ARG A 352 15.18 4.87 0.09
C ARG A 352 15.66 5.81 -1.01
N GLU A 353 16.91 5.69 -1.44
CA GLU A 353 17.47 6.47 -2.55
C GLU A 353 16.85 6.11 -3.90
N ALA A 354 16.51 4.84 -4.12
CA ALA A 354 15.98 4.36 -5.39
C ALA A 354 14.46 4.51 -5.51
N LEU A 355 13.72 4.30 -4.40
CA LEU A 355 12.25 4.25 -4.38
C LEU A 355 11.64 5.58 -3.94
N THR A 356 12.00 6.67 -4.62
CA THR A 356 11.50 8.01 -4.31
C THR A 356 10.18 8.33 -5.01
N TRP A 357 9.43 9.27 -4.47
CA TRP A 357 8.21 9.80 -5.11
C TRP A 357 8.53 10.51 -6.42
N GLU A 358 9.70 11.17 -6.51
CA GLU A 358 10.21 11.79 -7.74
C GLU A 358 10.42 10.75 -8.84
N ALA A 359 11.11 9.64 -8.53
CA ALA A 359 11.34 8.55 -9.49
C ALA A 359 10.02 7.89 -9.94
N ALA A 360 9.07 7.70 -9.02
CA ALA A 360 7.76 7.16 -9.36
C ALA A 360 6.96 8.13 -10.25
N ALA A 361 6.97 9.43 -9.93
CA ALA A 361 6.30 10.45 -10.74
C ALA A 361 6.90 10.52 -12.15
N GLN A 362 8.22 10.41 -12.29
CA GLN A 362 8.90 10.35 -13.58
C GLN A 362 8.47 9.15 -14.41
N GLN A 363 8.35 7.97 -13.79
CA GLN A 363 7.88 6.76 -14.48
C GLN A 363 6.40 6.88 -14.91
N HIS A 364 5.55 7.47 -14.07
CA HIS A 364 4.15 7.75 -14.42
C HIS A 364 4.06 8.77 -15.56
N GLU A 365 4.86 9.85 -15.51
CA GLU A 365 4.91 10.85 -16.58
C GLU A 365 5.28 10.23 -17.93
N ALA A 366 6.31 9.37 -17.96
CA ALA A 366 6.71 8.66 -19.19
C ALA A 366 5.57 7.78 -19.73
N LEU A 367 4.92 7.01 -18.83
CA LEU A 367 3.76 6.18 -19.18
C LEU A 367 2.59 7.01 -19.75
N TYR A 368 2.28 8.15 -19.12
CA TYR A 368 1.20 9.02 -19.58
C TYR A 368 1.53 9.66 -20.94
N ALA A 369 2.77 10.12 -21.13
CA ALA A 369 3.21 10.71 -22.41
C ALA A 369 3.12 9.70 -23.55
N GLU A 370 3.54 8.44 -23.32
CA GLU A 370 3.40 7.34 -24.29
C GLU A 370 1.94 7.16 -24.70
N LEU A 371 1.03 7.03 -23.74
CA LEU A 371 -0.39 6.82 -24.01
C LEU A 371 -1.07 7.97 -24.76
N VAL A 372 -0.73 9.22 -24.39
CA VAL A 372 -1.25 10.39 -25.08
C VAL A 372 -0.75 10.44 -26.53
N GLN A 373 0.52 10.08 -26.76
CA GLN A 373 1.08 10.00 -28.13
C GLN A 373 0.49 8.86 -28.95
N GLU A 374 0.27 7.68 -28.36
CA GLU A 374 -0.38 6.54 -29.03
C GLU A 374 -1.76 6.94 -29.57
N ARG A 375 -2.56 7.65 -28.77
CA ARG A 375 -3.89 8.11 -29.18
C ARG A 375 -3.88 9.26 -30.17
N ALA A 376 -2.82 10.07 -30.20
CA ALA A 376 -2.69 11.17 -31.14
C ALA A 376 -2.27 10.72 -32.55
N ARG A 377 -1.80 9.48 -32.74
CA ARG A 377 -1.43 8.93 -34.06
C ARG A 377 -2.68 8.55 -34.83
N PRO A 378 -2.99 9.21 -35.97
CA PRO A 378 -4.13 8.83 -36.78
C PRO A 378 -3.77 7.55 -37.53
N GLY A 379 -4.41 6.42 -37.22
CA GLY A 379 -4.40 5.32 -38.14
C GLY A 379 -4.12 3.91 -37.67
N ASP A 380 -4.00 3.62 -36.37
CA ASP A 380 -4.01 2.23 -35.88
C ASP A 380 -5.18 2.00 -34.91
N SER A 381 -6.40 2.09 -35.45
CA SER A 381 -7.55 1.44 -34.81
C SER A 381 -7.33 -0.07 -34.96
N LEU A 382 -6.92 -0.72 -33.88
CA LEU A 382 -6.89 -2.19 -33.77
C LEU A 382 -8.29 -2.75 -34.12
N PRO A 383 -8.32 -3.85 -34.89
CA PRO A 383 -9.55 -4.47 -35.36
C PRO A 383 -10.43 -5.06 -34.24
#